data_cff4647d1ecd1aa367887779fa52fc56
#
_entry.id   cff4647d1ecd1aa367887779fa52fc56
#
_cell.length_a   1.000
_cell.length_b   1.000
_cell.length_c   1.000
_cell.angle_alpha   90.00
_cell.angle_beta   90.00
_cell.angle_gamma   90.00
#
_symmetry.space_group_name_H-M   'P 1'
#
loop_
_entity.id
_entity.type
_entity.pdbx_description
1 polymer ?
#
loop_
_entity_poly.entity_id
_entity_poly.type
_entity_poly.pdbx_seq_one_letter_code
_entity_poly.pdbx_strand_id
1 'polypeptide(L)'
;MGGNDEREQTLNQLLTEMDGFDGKKGVVILAATNRPESLDPALLRPGRFDRRIIVDKPDLKGRVQILKVHSKDVKLDETVDFEEIALATSGAVGADLANMMNEAAITAVKNGRKAVSQKDLFEAVELVLVGKEKKDRILSQEERRIVSYHEVGHALVSALQKDSEPVQKITIVPRTMGALGYVMQVPEEEKYLNTEKEIRAMLVGF
;
A
#
# COMPACT_ATOMS: atom_id res chain seq x y z
N MET A 1 -15.99 36.43 -0.69
CA MET A 1 -16.07 36.42 0.78
C MET A 1 -17.13 35.47 1.36
N GLY A 2 -17.88 34.69 0.59
CA GLY A 2 -18.97 33.83 1.10
C GLY A 2 -18.60 32.40 1.56
N GLY A 3 -17.44 31.91 1.27
CA GLY A 3 -17.15 30.47 1.51
C GLY A 3 -16.79 30.08 2.96
N ASN A 4 -16.45 31.04 3.82
CA ASN A 4 -16.16 30.80 5.23
C ASN A 4 -17.47 30.79 6.05
N ASP A 5 -18.40 31.66 5.71
CA ASP A 5 -19.67 31.81 6.43
C ASP A 5 -20.54 30.54 6.28
N GLU A 6 -20.59 29.93 5.08
CA GLU A 6 -21.33 28.70 4.85
C GLU A 6 -20.74 27.50 5.61
N ARG A 7 -19.41 27.42 5.69
CA ARG A 7 -18.74 26.36 6.46
C ARG A 7 -18.99 26.49 7.95
N GLU A 8 -18.91 27.71 8.46
CA GLU A 8 -19.15 28.00 9.88
C GLU A 8 -20.62 27.75 10.25
N GLN A 9 -21.56 28.11 9.38
CA GLN A 9 -22.97 27.83 9.55
C GLN A 9 -23.26 26.32 9.57
N THR A 10 -22.66 25.56 8.63
CA THR A 10 -22.81 24.10 8.56
C THR A 10 -22.23 23.44 9.81
N LEU A 11 -21.05 23.89 10.27
CA LEU A 11 -20.43 23.39 11.49
C LEU A 11 -21.31 23.63 12.70
N ASN A 12 -21.82 24.85 12.87
CA ASN A 12 -22.69 25.21 13.99
C ASN A 12 -23.99 24.40 14.00
N GLN A 13 -24.57 24.13 12.83
CA GLN A 13 -25.73 23.27 12.71
C GLN A 13 -25.41 21.83 13.12
N LEU A 14 -24.30 21.26 12.64
CA LEU A 14 -23.85 19.93 13.03
C LEU A 14 -23.66 19.82 14.55
N LEU A 15 -23.00 20.81 15.16
CA LEU A 15 -22.77 20.86 16.61
C LEU A 15 -24.11 20.89 17.38
N THR A 16 -25.08 21.67 16.91
CA THR A 16 -26.41 21.77 17.51
C THR A 16 -27.17 20.44 17.43
N GLU A 17 -27.13 19.77 16.28
CA GLU A 17 -27.76 18.48 16.10
C GLU A 17 -27.09 17.41 16.98
N MET A 18 -25.75 17.42 17.09
CA MET A 18 -25.03 16.49 17.97
C MET A 18 -25.37 16.70 19.45
N ASP A 19 -25.45 17.95 19.91
CA ASP A 19 -25.80 18.27 21.29
C ASP A 19 -27.27 17.96 21.59
N GLY A 20 -28.14 17.92 20.58
CA GLY A 20 -29.56 17.55 20.69
C GLY A 20 -29.84 16.04 20.70
N PHE A 21 -28.80 15.21 20.51
CA PHE A 21 -28.96 13.76 20.50
C PHE A 21 -29.28 13.22 21.90
N ASP A 22 -30.43 12.56 22.01
CA ASP A 22 -30.82 11.85 23.23
C ASP A 22 -30.05 10.51 23.32
N GLY A 23 -29.04 10.43 24.17
CA GLY A 23 -28.23 9.24 24.41
C GLY A 23 -29.04 7.99 24.83
N LYS A 24 -30.30 8.16 25.25
CA LYS A 24 -31.20 7.04 25.58
C LYS A 24 -31.74 6.31 24.34
N LYS A 25 -31.65 6.93 23.17
CA LYS A 25 -32.10 6.32 21.90
C LYS A 25 -31.13 5.36 21.26
N GLY A 26 -29.93 5.14 21.87
CA GLY A 26 -28.95 4.17 21.39
C GLY A 26 -28.31 4.53 20.04
N VAL A 27 -28.28 5.81 19.65
CA VAL A 27 -27.64 6.29 18.42
C VAL A 27 -26.15 6.52 18.69
N VAL A 28 -25.32 6.02 17.80
CA VAL A 28 -23.85 6.23 17.80
C VAL A 28 -23.48 6.97 16.54
N ILE A 29 -22.78 8.10 16.70
CA ILE A 29 -22.26 8.88 15.57
C ILE A 29 -20.81 8.46 15.33
N LEU A 30 -20.50 8.07 14.08
CA LEU A 30 -19.17 7.70 13.65
C LEU A 30 -18.71 8.67 12.55
N ALA A 31 -17.49 9.16 12.68
CA ALA A 31 -16.83 9.95 11.66
C ALA A 31 -15.43 9.39 11.38
N ALA A 32 -14.95 9.56 10.15
CA ALA A 32 -13.60 9.19 9.76
C ALA A 32 -12.95 10.35 9.01
N THR A 33 -11.67 10.55 9.23
CA THR A 33 -10.85 11.55 8.54
C THR A 33 -9.40 11.10 8.42
N ASN A 34 -8.75 11.47 7.33
CA ASN A 34 -7.30 11.32 7.16
C ASN A 34 -6.53 12.54 7.71
N ARG A 35 -7.24 13.59 8.14
CA ARG A 35 -6.68 14.86 8.61
C ARG A 35 -7.31 15.29 9.91
N PRO A 36 -7.02 14.58 11.02
CA PRO A 36 -7.60 14.90 12.33
C PRO A 36 -7.23 16.32 12.81
N GLU A 37 -6.06 16.82 12.39
CA GLU A 37 -5.58 18.18 12.71
C GLU A 37 -6.41 19.30 12.08
N SER A 38 -7.20 19.00 11.04
CA SER A 38 -8.07 19.98 10.37
C SER A 38 -9.46 20.09 10.99
N LEU A 39 -9.78 19.24 11.98
CA LEU A 39 -11.07 19.26 12.65
C LEU A 39 -11.15 20.43 13.64
N ASP A 40 -12.31 21.07 13.66
CA ASP A 40 -12.59 22.09 14.67
C ASP A 40 -12.55 21.46 16.08
N PRO A 41 -11.83 22.07 17.05
CA PRO A 41 -11.74 21.57 18.42
C PRO A 41 -13.11 21.40 19.11
N ALA A 42 -14.13 22.15 18.68
CA ALA A 42 -15.48 22.03 19.20
C ALA A 42 -16.12 20.66 18.91
N LEU A 43 -15.78 20.02 17.79
CA LEU A 43 -16.23 18.67 17.45
C LEU A 43 -15.65 17.59 18.37
N LEU A 44 -14.52 17.85 18.99
CA LEU A 44 -13.74 16.89 19.78
C LEU A 44 -14.02 16.99 21.29
N ARG A 45 -15.01 17.83 21.70
CA ARG A 45 -15.40 18.00 23.10
C ARG A 45 -16.22 16.79 23.60
N PRO A 46 -16.22 16.53 24.93
CA PRO A 46 -17.07 15.51 25.54
C PRO A 46 -18.55 15.66 25.13
N GLY A 47 -19.18 14.52 24.84
CA GLY A 47 -20.58 14.48 24.35
C GLY A 47 -20.73 14.58 22.83
N ARG A 48 -19.62 14.73 22.09
CA ARG A 48 -19.56 14.75 20.62
C ARG A 48 -18.63 13.64 20.16
N PHE A 49 -17.59 13.92 19.36
CA PHE A 49 -16.56 12.94 19.01
C PHE A 49 -15.52 12.83 20.14
N ASP A 50 -15.93 12.34 21.25
CA ASP A 50 -15.13 12.25 22.47
C ASP A 50 -14.19 11.04 22.47
N ARG A 51 -14.48 10.02 21.64
CA ARG A 51 -13.67 8.82 21.53
C ARG A 51 -12.95 8.79 20.19
N ARG A 52 -11.61 8.82 20.22
CA ARG A 52 -10.77 8.74 19.03
C ARG A 52 -10.16 7.36 18.92
N ILE A 53 -10.25 6.79 17.74
CA ILE A 53 -9.62 5.51 17.40
C ILE A 53 -8.64 5.80 16.27
N ILE A 54 -7.36 5.56 16.52
CA ILE A 54 -6.33 5.66 15.50
C ILE A 54 -6.33 4.32 14.75
N VAL A 55 -6.45 4.41 13.42
CA VAL A 55 -6.35 3.25 12.52
C VAL A 55 -4.98 3.32 11.86
N ASP A 56 -4.02 2.60 12.43
CA ASP A 56 -2.66 2.52 11.92
C ASP A 56 -2.58 1.65 10.65
N LYS A 57 -1.42 1.71 9.98
CA LYS A 57 -1.12 0.78 8.89
C LYS A 57 -1.15 -0.66 9.42
N PRO A 58 -1.71 -1.60 8.63
CA PRO A 58 -1.80 -2.99 9.07
C PRO A 58 -0.42 -3.64 9.17
N ASP A 59 -0.23 -4.45 10.21
CA ASP A 59 0.88 -5.39 10.33
C ASP A 59 0.74 -6.55 9.32
N LEU A 60 1.69 -7.46 9.29
CA LEU A 60 1.68 -8.63 8.39
C LEU A 60 0.36 -9.42 8.49
N LYS A 61 -0.08 -9.73 9.70
CA LYS A 61 -1.33 -10.48 9.93
C LYS A 61 -2.55 -9.70 9.46
N GLY A 62 -2.58 -8.39 9.73
CA GLY A 62 -3.62 -7.49 9.27
C GLY A 62 -3.69 -7.44 7.75
N ARG A 63 -2.55 -7.38 7.04
CA ARG A 63 -2.51 -7.40 5.57
C ARG A 63 -3.04 -8.71 5.00
N VAL A 64 -2.66 -9.85 5.58
CA VAL A 64 -3.22 -11.17 5.19
C VAL A 64 -4.74 -11.19 5.37
N GLN A 65 -5.26 -10.66 6.48
CA GLN A 65 -6.70 -10.62 6.72
C GLN A 65 -7.42 -9.70 5.73
N ILE A 66 -6.85 -8.54 5.42
CA ILE A 66 -7.41 -7.60 4.43
C ILE A 66 -7.45 -8.25 3.05
N LEU A 67 -6.36 -8.92 2.61
CA LEU A 67 -6.34 -9.67 1.35
C LEU A 67 -7.42 -10.75 1.31
N LYS A 68 -7.59 -11.51 2.39
CA LYS A 68 -8.67 -12.51 2.51
C LYS A 68 -10.07 -11.90 2.44
N VAL A 69 -10.28 -10.72 3.01
CA VAL A 69 -11.57 -10.01 2.92
C VAL A 69 -11.88 -9.61 1.47
N HIS A 70 -10.90 -9.03 0.76
CA HIS A 70 -11.08 -8.58 -0.62
C HIS A 70 -11.03 -9.71 -1.65
N SER A 71 -10.63 -10.91 -1.26
CA SER A 71 -10.65 -12.10 -2.13
C SER A 71 -11.96 -12.89 -2.09
N LYS A 72 -12.92 -12.56 -1.22
CA LYS A 72 -14.15 -13.35 -1.03
C LYS A 72 -14.93 -13.61 -2.31
N ASP A 73 -14.99 -12.61 -3.20
CA ASP A 73 -15.73 -12.68 -4.46
C ASP A 73 -14.80 -12.95 -5.66
N VAL A 74 -13.53 -13.26 -5.42
CA VAL A 74 -12.51 -13.52 -6.43
C VAL A 74 -12.17 -15.01 -6.45
N LYS A 75 -12.22 -15.63 -7.62
CA LYS A 75 -11.73 -17.01 -7.76
C LYS A 75 -10.21 -17.01 -7.74
N LEU A 76 -9.65 -17.74 -6.79
CA LEU A 76 -8.21 -17.94 -6.64
C LEU A 76 -7.85 -19.35 -7.11
N ASP A 77 -6.65 -19.54 -7.65
CA ASP A 77 -6.09 -20.85 -7.91
C ASP A 77 -5.28 -21.37 -6.69
N GLU A 78 -4.77 -22.58 -6.82
CA GLU A 78 -4.06 -23.28 -5.72
C GLU A 78 -2.67 -22.69 -5.43
N THR A 79 -2.17 -21.78 -6.29
CA THR A 79 -0.84 -21.19 -6.13
C THR A 79 -0.82 -20.02 -5.16
N VAL A 80 -2.00 -19.48 -4.78
CA VAL A 80 -2.10 -18.24 -4.02
C VAL A 80 -1.71 -18.41 -2.57
N ASP A 81 -0.64 -17.71 -2.17
CA ASP A 81 -0.18 -17.55 -0.80
C ASP A 81 -0.26 -16.07 -0.40
N PHE A 82 -1.20 -15.77 0.50
CA PHE A 82 -1.37 -14.39 0.99
C PHE A 82 -0.27 -13.94 1.96
N GLU A 83 0.44 -14.87 2.60
CA GLU A 83 1.53 -14.49 3.52
C GLU A 83 2.71 -13.94 2.71
N GLU A 84 3.04 -14.59 1.59
CA GLU A 84 4.08 -14.12 0.68
C GLU A 84 3.74 -12.75 0.07
N ILE A 85 2.48 -12.55 -0.35
CA ILE A 85 2.02 -11.24 -0.84
C ILE A 85 2.04 -10.18 0.27
N ALA A 86 1.63 -10.53 1.48
CA ALA A 86 1.66 -9.61 2.61
C ALA A 86 3.09 -9.21 3.00
N LEU A 87 4.07 -10.11 2.91
CA LEU A 87 5.48 -9.79 3.08
C LEU A 87 5.96 -8.79 2.00
N ALA A 88 5.62 -9.06 0.73
CA ALA A 88 5.99 -8.19 -0.39
C ALA A 88 5.31 -6.80 -0.36
N THR A 89 4.31 -6.60 0.49
CA THR A 89 3.53 -5.36 0.59
C THR A 89 3.71 -4.65 1.93
N SER A 90 4.90 -4.73 2.51
CA SER A 90 5.23 -4.01 3.74
C SER A 90 4.93 -2.51 3.60
N GLY A 91 4.26 -1.94 4.60
CA GLY A 91 3.85 -0.52 4.61
C GLY A 91 2.63 -0.18 3.75
N ALA A 92 2.06 -1.12 2.98
CA ALA A 92 0.82 -0.91 2.24
C ALA A 92 -0.38 -0.70 3.17
N VAL A 93 -1.33 0.12 2.74
CA VAL A 93 -2.59 0.35 3.45
C VAL A 93 -3.72 -0.50 2.87
N GLY A 94 -4.85 -0.57 3.56
CA GLY A 94 -5.98 -1.39 3.13
C GLY A 94 -6.48 -1.08 1.72
N ALA A 95 -6.47 0.18 1.31
CA ALA A 95 -6.85 0.60 -0.03
C ALA A 95 -5.90 0.07 -1.11
N ASP A 96 -4.58 0.04 -0.83
CA ASP A 96 -3.59 -0.51 -1.75
C ASP A 96 -3.83 -2.00 -1.96
N LEU A 97 -4.04 -2.75 -0.87
CA LEU A 97 -4.29 -4.20 -0.90
C LEU A 97 -5.59 -4.54 -1.64
N ALA A 98 -6.65 -3.75 -1.45
CA ALA A 98 -7.89 -3.87 -2.19
C ALA A 98 -7.67 -3.65 -3.70
N ASN A 99 -6.91 -2.61 -4.05
CA ASN A 99 -6.56 -2.30 -5.44
C ASN A 99 -5.70 -3.40 -6.07
N MET A 100 -4.72 -3.94 -5.33
CA MET A 100 -3.91 -5.09 -5.80
C MET A 100 -4.78 -6.30 -6.14
N MET A 101 -5.74 -6.64 -5.29
CA MET A 101 -6.66 -7.76 -5.55
C MET A 101 -7.50 -7.53 -6.81
N ASN A 102 -8.00 -6.31 -7.00
CA ASN A 102 -8.76 -5.93 -8.19
C ASN A 102 -7.90 -5.97 -9.46
N GLU A 103 -6.68 -5.42 -9.42
CA GLU A 103 -5.75 -5.44 -10.58
C GLU A 103 -5.32 -6.87 -10.94
N ALA A 104 -5.10 -7.74 -9.95
CA ALA A 104 -4.81 -9.15 -10.18
C ALA A 104 -5.97 -9.87 -10.88
N ALA A 105 -7.22 -9.60 -10.46
CA ALA A 105 -8.41 -10.14 -11.11
C ALA A 105 -8.55 -9.65 -12.56
N ILE A 106 -8.31 -8.37 -12.81
CA ILE A 106 -8.31 -7.80 -14.17
C ILE A 106 -7.22 -8.46 -15.03
N THR A 107 -6.03 -8.67 -14.48
CA THR A 107 -4.91 -9.32 -15.18
C THR A 107 -5.24 -10.77 -15.54
N ALA A 108 -5.83 -11.52 -14.62
CA ALA A 108 -6.28 -12.89 -14.90
C ALA A 108 -7.29 -12.94 -16.05
N VAL A 109 -8.30 -12.06 -16.04
CA VAL A 109 -9.31 -11.98 -17.11
C VAL A 109 -8.69 -11.56 -18.45
N LYS A 110 -7.82 -10.56 -18.48
CA LYS A 110 -7.09 -10.15 -19.71
C LYS A 110 -6.29 -11.28 -20.33
N ASN A 111 -5.76 -12.18 -19.50
CA ASN A 111 -5.01 -13.36 -19.94
C ASN A 111 -5.91 -14.59 -20.21
N GLY A 112 -7.24 -14.42 -20.29
CA GLY A 112 -8.21 -15.46 -20.58
C GLY A 112 -8.40 -16.49 -19.46
N ARG A 113 -7.93 -16.21 -18.24
CA ARG A 113 -8.05 -17.10 -17.09
C ARG A 113 -9.28 -16.76 -16.23
N LYS A 114 -9.81 -17.77 -15.56
CA LYS A 114 -11.01 -17.66 -14.70
C LYS A 114 -10.65 -17.57 -13.21
N ALA A 115 -9.38 -17.71 -12.86
CA ALA A 115 -8.89 -17.64 -11.50
C ALA A 115 -7.59 -16.83 -11.46
N VAL A 116 -7.38 -16.16 -10.34
CA VAL A 116 -6.18 -15.36 -10.04
C VAL A 116 -5.10 -16.30 -9.51
N SER A 117 -3.90 -16.19 -10.05
CA SER A 117 -2.71 -16.90 -9.61
C SER A 117 -1.80 -16.03 -8.75
N GLN A 118 -0.86 -16.66 -8.05
CA GLN A 118 0.18 -15.95 -7.31
C GLN A 118 0.95 -14.94 -8.17
N LYS A 119 1.22 -15.32 -9.43
CA LYS A 119 1.88 -14.44 -10.39
C LYS A 119 1.09 -13.16 -10.67
N ASP A 120 -0.24 -13.24 -10.79
CA ASP A 120 -1.09 -12.06 -11.02
C ASP A 120 -1.06 -11.12 -9.81
N LEU A 121 -1.02 -11.68 -8.61
CA LEU A 121 -0.89 -10.89 -7.39
C LEU A 121 0.45 -10.17 -7.33
N PHE A 122 1.57 -10.82 -7.65
CA PHE A 122 2.86 -10.15 -7.73
C PHE A 122 2.91 -9.07 -8.82
N GLU A 123 2.31 -9.31 -9.98
CA GLU A 123 2.19 -8.27 -11.02
C GLU A 123 1.35 -7.08 -10.54
N ALA A 124 0.30 -7.33 -9.76
CA ALA A 124 -0.51 -6.28 -9.16
C ALA A 124 0.24 -5.52 -8.05
N VAL A 125 1.06 -6.19 -7.23
CA VAL A 125 1.96 -5.56 -6.25
C VAL A 125 2.89 -4.57 -6.96
N GLU A 126 3.56 -5.01 -8.02
CA GLU A 126 4.43 -4.14 -8.81
C GLU A 126 3.68 -2.93 -9.40
N LEU A 127 2.48 -3.19 -9.95
CA LEU A 127 1.66 -2.16 -10.56
C LEU A 127 1.26 -1.07 -9.55
N VAL A 128 0.88 -1.46 -8.34
CA VAL A 128 0.39 -0.54 -7.31
C VAL A 128 1.55 0.19 -6.63
N LEU A 129 2.67 -0.50 -6.32
CA LEU A 129 3.80 0.08 -5.59
C LEU A 129 4.79 0.83 -6.48
N VAL A 130 5.03 0.35 -7.70
CA VAL A 130 6.07 0.90 -8.61
C VAL A 130 5.45 1.64 -9.81
N GLY A 131 4.17 1.41 -10.08
CA GLY A 131 3.43 2.02 -11.19
C GLY A 131 3.40 1.18 -12.46
N LYS A 132 2.66 1.69 -13.45
CA LYS A 132 2.48 1.02 -14.74
C LYS A 132 3.77 1.05 -15.56
N GLU A 133 3.95 0.01 -16.39
CA GLU A 133 4.97 -0.02 -17.41
C GLU A 133 4.77 1.13 -18.40
N LYS A 134 5.82 1.89 -18.69
CA LYS A 134 5.83 2.93 -19.73
C LYS A 134 6.14 2.30 -21.08
N LYS A 135 5.10 2.02 -21.85
CA LYS A 135 5.23 1.45 -23.20
C LYS A 135 5.74 2.44 -24.25
N ASP A 136 5.59 3.72 -23.98
CA ASP A 136 5.99 4.85 -24.83
C ASP A 136 7.46 5.25 -24.67
N ARG A 137 8.12 4.79 -23.62
CA ARG A 137 9.55 5.05 -23.39
C ARG A 137 10.39 3.83 -23.81
N ILE A 138 10.84 3.88 -25.05
CA ILE A 138 11.75 2.87 -25.60
C ILE A 138 13.17 3.30 -25.26
N LEU A 139 13.82 2.57 -24.34
CA LEU A 139 15.24 2.75 -24.06
C LEU A 139 16.06 2.33 -25.30
N SER A 140 17.05 3.15 -25.66
CA SER A 140 18.06 2.76 -26.66
C SER A 140 18.84 1.52 -26.20
N GLN A 141 19.56 0.89 -27.12
CA GLN A 141 20.37 -0.27 -26.79
C GLN A 141 21.46 0.05 -25.75
N GLU A 142 22.02 1.24 -25.83
CA GLU A 142 23.04 1.71 -24.88
C GLU A 142 22.45 2.01 -23.51
N GLU A 143 21.32 2.70 -23.45
CA GLU A 143 20.59 2.94 -22.18
C GLU A 143 20.17 1.64 -21.51
N ARG A 144 19.65 0.65 -22.27
CA ARG A 144 19.32 -0.67 -21.73
C ARG A 144 20.56 -1.34 -21.12
N ARG A 145 21.69 -1.25 -21.79
CA ARG A 145 22.95 -1.81 -21.30
C ARG A 145 23.39 -1.14 -19.99
N ILE A 146 23.36 0.19 -19.93
CA ILE A 146 23.71 0.95 -18.73
C ILE A 146 22.79 0.59 -17.55
N VAL A 147 21.48 0.64 -17.78
CA VAL A 147 20.50 0.28 -16.74
C VAL A 147 20.64 -1.17 -16.30
N SER A 148 20.90 -2.10 -17.24
CA SER A 148 21.11 -3.52 -16.90
C SER A 148 22.33 -3.71 -16.00
N TYR A 149 23.45 -3.06 -16.28
CA TYR A 149 24.63 -3.14 -15.41
C TYR A 149 24.38 -2.53 -14.04
N HIS A 150 23.63 -1.44 -13.99
CA HIS A 150 23.24 -0.77 -12.75
C HIS A 150 22.39 -1.67 -11.86
N GLU A 151 21.27 -2.18 -12.39
CA GLU A 151 20.33 -3.03 -11.63
C GLU A 151 20.95 -4.40 -11.25
N VAL A 152 21.73 -4.99 -12.15
CA VAL A 152 22.44 -6.23 -11.85
C VAL A 152 23.52 -5.99 -10.80
N GLY A 153 24.17 -4.83 -10.81
CA GLY A 153 25.11 -4.42 -9.78
C GLY A 153 24.48 -4.39 -8.40
N HIS A 154 23.35 -3.70 -8.25
CA HIS A 154 22.59 -3.67 -7.01
C HIS A 154 22.15 -5.07 -6.56
N ALA A 155 21.59 -5.85 -7.46
CA ALA A 155 21.13 -7.20 -7.15
C ALA A 155 22.28 -8.13 -6.72
N LEU A 156 23.43 -8.06 -7.41
CA LEU A 156 24.59 -8.88 -7.08
C LEU A 156 25.17 -8.50 -5.72
N VAL A 157 25.32 -7.21 -5.46
CA VAL A 157 25.82 -6.72 -4.16
C VAL A 157 24.88 -7.14 -3.05
N SER A 158 23.57 -6.96 -3.22
CA SER A 158 22.56 -7.40 -2.25
C SER A 158 22.60 -8.91 -2.02
N ALA A 159 22.65 -9.71 -3.09
CA ALA A 159 22.67 -11.17 -2.99
C ALA A 159 23.94 -11.72 -2.31
N LEU A 160 25.04 -10.99 -2.37
CA LEU A 160 26.31 -11.37 -1.72
C LEU A 160 26.43 -10.87 -0.28
N GLN A 161 25.54 -9.97 0.17
CA GLN A 161 25.50 -9.52 1.56
C GLN A 161 24.74 -10.52 2.42
N LYS A 162 25.34 -10.90 3.54
CA LYS A 162 24.73 -11.89 4.45
C LYS A 162 23.49 -11.37 5.17
N ASP A 163 23.43 -10.07 5.43
CA ASP A 163 22.38 -9.42 6.22
C ASP A 163 21.45 -8.56 5.31
N SER A 164 21.39 -8.85 4.01
CA SER A 164 20.50 -8.22 3.03
C SER A 164 19.27 -9.08 2.77
N GLU A 165 18.17 -8.41 2.42
CA GLU A 165 16.93 -9.10 2.03
C GLU A 165 17.11 -9.84 0.69
N PRO A 166 16.44 -11.00 0.50
CA PRO A 166 16.53 -11.78 -0.75
C PRO A 166 16.07 -10.98 -1.95
N VAL A 167 16.88 -11.03 -3.04
CA VAL A 167 16.50 -10.46 -4.33
C VAL A 167 15.49 -11.39 -5.00
N GLN A 168 14.28 -10.91 -5.20
CA GLN A 168 13.22 -11.68 -5.85
C GLN A 168 13.12 -11.41 -7.35
N LYS A 169 13.35 -10.16 -7.76
CA LYS A 169 13.20 -9.75 -9.16
C LYS A 169 14.12 -8.59 -9.52
N ILE A 170 14.64 -8.63 -10.74
CA ILE A 170 15.35 -7.53 -11.37
C ILE A 170 14.59 -7.16 -12.64
N THR A 171 14.43 -5.88 -12.92
CA THR A 171 13.82 -5.40 -14.16
C THR A 171 14.48 -4.12 -14.65
N ILE A 172 14.52 -3.98 -15.98
CA ILE A 172 14.95 -2.77 -16.68
C ILE A 172 13.79 -2.09 -17.41
N VAL A 173 12.56 -2.48 -17.07
CA VAL A 173 11.36 -1.93 -17.68
C VAL A 173 11.00 -0.61 -16.99
N PRO A 174 10.95 0.52 -17.74
CA PRO A 174 10.60 1.81 -17.17
C PRO A 174 9.17 1.83 -16.60
N ARG A 175 9.00 2.46 -15.44
CA ARG A 175 7.71 2.57 -14.74
C ARG A 175 7.25 4.02 -14.62
N THR A 176 5.93 4.20 -14.40
CA THR A 176 5.31 5.54 -14.36
C THR A 176 5.76 6.38 -13.17
N MET A 177 6.24 5.77 -12.09
CA MET A 177 6.77 6.46 -10.91
C MET A 177 8.24 6.90 -11.05
N GLY A 178 8.81 6.85 -12.26
CA GLY A 178 10.12 7.43 -12.56
C GLY A 178 11.28 6.43 -12.60
N ALA A 179 11.10 5.20 -12.16
CA ALA A 179 12.14 4.17 -12.21
C ALA A 179 12.41 3.75 -13.67
N LEU A 180 13.69 3.66 -14.04
CA LEU A 180 14.15 3.11 -15.33
C LEU A 180 14.33 1.59 -15.25
N GLY A 181 14.62 1.09 -14.07
CA GLY A 181 14.70 -0.28 -13.65
C GLY A 181 14.52 -0.33 -12.13
N TYR A 182 14.45 -1.51 -11.55
CA TYR A 182 14.50 -1.70 -10.09
C TYR A 182 14.84 -3.14 -9.74
N VAL A 183 15.36 -3.30 -8.53
CA VAL A 183 15.54 -4.58 -7.87
C VAL A 183 14.43 -4.71 -6.81
N MET A 184 13.65 -5.78 -6.89
CA MET A 184 12.63 -6.08 -5.88
C MET A 184 13.23 -7.05 -4.87
N GLN A 185 13.23 -6.62 -3.62
CA GLN A 185 13.59 -7.44 -2.47
C GLN A 185 12.32 -7.71 -1.66
N VAL A 186 12.19 -8.90 -1.14
CA VAL A 186 11.07 -9.27 -0.26
C VAL A 186 11.68 -9.78 1.05
N PRO A 187 11.36 -9.14 2.18
CA PRO A 187 11.84 -9.59 3.47
C PRO A 187 11.31 -10.99 3.79
N GLU A 188 12.13 -11.81 4.43
CA GLU A 188 11.70 -13.12 4.93
C GLU A 188 10.78 -13.00 6.14
N GLU A 189 10.95 -11.91 6.91
CA GLU A 189 10.17 -11.62 8.10
C GLU A 189 9.85 -10.13 8.19
N GLU A 190 8.71 -9.79 8.80
CA GLU A 190 8.36 -8.39 9.08
C GLU A 190 9.22 -7.85 10.22
N LYS A 191 9.99 -6.80 9.94
CA LYS A 191 10.86 -6.13 10.92
C LYS A 191 10.46 -4.67 11.08
N TYR A 192 10.41 -4.22 12.33
CA TYR A 192 10.15 -2.82 12.67
C TYR A 192 11.43 -2.04 12.98
N LEU A 193 12.52 -2.73 13.25
CA LEU A 193 13.82 -2.15 13.58
C LEU A 193 14.91 -2.87 12.77
N ASN A 194 15.85 -2.10 12.27
CA ASN A 194 17.03 -2.63 11.60
C ASN A 194 18.23 -2.63 12.56
N THR A 195 19.00 -3.67 12.52
CA THR A 195 20.28 -3.74 13.22
C THR A 195 21.33 -2.89 12.49
N GLU A 196 22.41 -2.51 13.16
CA GLU A 196 23.52 -1.80 12.53
C GLU A 196 24.08 -2.56 11.32
N LYS A 197 24.14 -3.89 11.37
CA LYS A 197 24.62 -4.74 10.27
C LYS A 197 23.70 -4.67 9.06
N GLU A 198 22.39 -4.73 9.27
CA GLU A 198 21.39 -4.61 8.21
C GLU A 198 21.44 -3.21 7.56
N ILE A 199 21.55 -2.15 8.37
CA ILE A 199 21.71 -0.78 7.84
C ILE A 199 22.99 -0.66 7.01
N ARG A 200 24.11 -1.24 7.47
CA ARG A 200 25.34 -1.26 6.69
C ARG A 200 25.20 -2.03 5.38
N ALA A 201 24.52 -3.19 5.40
CA ALA A 201 24.24 -3.97 4.20
C ALA A 201 23.37 -3.20 3.21
N MET A 202 22.33 -2.50 3.68
CA MET A 202 21.53 -1.60 2.85
C MET A 202 22.36 -0.51 2.20
N LEU A 203 23.23 0.19 2.96
CA LEU A 203 24.10 1.25 2.45
C LEU A 203 25.11 0.76 1.40
N VAL A 204 25.52 -0.48 1.47
CA VAL A 204 26.44 -1.10 0.47
C VAL A 204 25.67 -1.50 -0.79
N GLY A 205 24.37 -1.80 -0.67
CA GLY A 205 23.48 -2.15 -1.78
C GLY A 205 22.95 -0.95 -2.56
N PHE A 206 23.05 0.27 -2.01
CA PHE A 206 22.68 1.53 -2.68
C PHE A 206 23.86 2.06 -3.51
#